data_ace8142c1fc158c076605cbca6ad7ec4
#
_entry.id   ace8142c1fc158c076605cbca6ad7ec4
#
_cell.length_a   1.000
_cell.length_b   1.000
_cell.length_c   1.000
_cell.angle_alpha   90.00
_cell.angle_beta   90.00
_cell.angle_gamma   90.00
#
_symmetry.space_group_name_H-M   'P 1'
#
loop_
_entity.id
_entity.type
_entity.pdbx_description
1 polymer ?
#
loop_
_entity_poly.entity_id
_entity_poly.type
_entity_poly.pdbx_seq_one_letter_code
_entity_poly.pdbx_strand_id
1 'polypeptide(L)'
;TYQKACQELKACYDGYHFVENTEGIYNPFSLLNTFKYKKFGNYWFETGTPTYLVELLKNNHYDLERMAHEETDADVLNSIYGDEEPIPVIFQSGYLTIKEYDKEFGLYRLGFPNREVEEGIIKFLIPFYTRFSKIEAPFEIQKFVREIRSGQPEAFLKRLQTFFADTPYELASELERHYQNVLFIVFKLVGFYTQAEYHTSEGRIDLVVKTTDYIYVMEFKLEGTAEEAIAQIEEKHYARPFETDSRKLFKIGINFSNKTRNIER
;
A
#
# COMPACT_ATOMS: atom_id res chain seq x y z
N THR A 1 -27.95 6.15 5.47
CA THR A 1 -28.58 7.33 4.85
C THR A 1 -28.18 7.43 3.38
N TYR A 2 -28.99 8.07 2.54
CA TYR A 2 -28.71 8.32 1.12
C TYR A 2 -27.34 8.98 0.90
N GLN A 3 -27.05 10.06 1.62
CA GLN A 3 -25.76 10.76 1.54
C GLN A 3 -24.56 9.84 1.80
N LYS A 4 -24.64 8.96 2.83
CA LYS A 4 -23.57 8.00 3.12
C LYS A 4 -23.39 7.01 1.98
N ALA A 5 -24.48 6.53 1.35
CA ALA A 5 -24.38 5.65 0.19
C ALA A 5 -23.73 6.33 -1.02
N CYS A 6 -24.09 7.59 -1.29
CA CYS A 6 -23.46 8.36 -2.37
C CYS A 6 -21.95 8.59 -2.11
N GLN A 7 -21.57 8.92 -0.89
CA GLN A 7 -20.16 9.06 -0.51
C GLN A 7 -19.38 7.76 -0.70
N GLU A 8 -19.97 6.63 -0.28
CA GLU A 8 -19.34 5.33 -0.45
C GLU A 8 -19.23 4.93 -1.93
N LEU A 9 -20.26 5.16 -2.74
CA LEU A 9 -20.21 4.95 -4.20
C LEU A 9 -19.11 5.78 -4.84
N LYS A 10 -18.98 7.05 -4.44
CA LYS A 10 -17.94 7.94 -4.93
C LYS A 10 -16.56 7.43 -4.54
N ALA A 11 -16.34 7.09 -3.28
CA ALA A 11 -15.05 6.59 -2.80
C ALA A 11 -14.64 5.27 -3.46
N CYS A 12 -15.62 4.39 -3.74
CA CYS A 12 -15.33 3.07 -4.30
C CYS A 12 -15.11 3.08 -5.81
N TYR A 13 -15.86 3.90 -6.58
CA TYR A 13 -15.97 3.70 -8.03
C TYR A 13 -15.77 4.95 -8.88
N ASP A 14 -15.68 6.15 -8.29
CA ASP A 14 -15.39 7.41 -8.97
C ASP A 14 -13.89 7.69 -9.00
N GLY A 15 -13.46 8.65 -9.84
CA GLY A 15 -12.11 9.20 -9.80
C GLY A 15 -11.20 8.83 -10.95
N TYR A 16 -11.72 8.25 -12.06
CA TYR A 16 -10.95 8.15 -13.29
C TYR A 16 -10.86 9.50 -13.99
N HIS A 17 -9.65 9.91 -14.34
CA HIS A 17 -9.33 11.10 -15.12
C HIS A 17 -8.44 10.70 -16.29
N PHE A 18 -8.92 10.88 -17.50
CA PHE A 18 -8.21 10.53 -18.74
C PHE A 18 -7.46 11.73 -19.34
N VAL A 19 -7.83 12.93 -18.91
CA VAL A 19 -7.15 14.19 -19.24
C VAL A 19 -7.12 15.07 -17.99
N GLU A 20 -6.20 16.04 -17.99
CA GLU A 20 -6.03 16.98 -16.89
C GLU A 20 -7.26 17.89 -16.70
N ASN A 21 -7.47 18.32 -15.48
CA ASN A 21 -8.52 19.30 -15.08
C ASN A 21 -9.96 18.88 -15.44
N THR A 22 -10.26 17.59 -15.43
CA THR A 22 -11.63 17.07 -15.63
C THR A 22 -12.25 16.60 -14.31
N GLU A 23 -13.57 16.48 -14.29
CA GLU A 23 -14.27 15.80 -13.20
C GLU A 23 -14.00 14.29 -13.26
N GLY A 24 -14.03 13.63 -12.10
CA GLY A 24 -13.87 12.19 -11.99
C GLY A 24 -15.00 11.42 -12.69
N ILE A 25 -14.66 10.33 -13.33
CA ILE A 25 -15.60 9.45 -14.03
C ILE A 25 -15.74 8.16 -13.23
N TYR A 26 -16.97 7.73 -13.01
CA TYR A 26 -17.28 6.46 -12.38
C TYR A 26 -16.93 5.27 -13.30
N ASN A 27 -16.45 4.18 -12.69
CA ASN A 27 -16.43 2.90 -13.38
C ASN A 27 -17.87 2.40 -13.59
N PRO A 28 -18.39 2.40 -14.83
CA PRO A 28 -19.78 2.05 -15.08
C PRO A 28 -20.09 0.59 -14.79
N PHE A 29 -19.14 -0.32 -15.03
CA PHE A 29 -19.32 -1.75 -14.77
C PHE A 29 -19.50 -2.03 -13.27
N SER A 30 -18.62 -1.50 -12.42
CA SER A 30 -18.67 -1.68 -10.98
C SER A 30 -19.89 -1.01 -10.35
N LEU A 31 -20.23 0.20 -10.83
CA LEU A 31 -21.41 0.93 -10.39
C LEU A 31 -22.72 0.18 -10.69
N LEU A 32 -22.87 -0.32 -11.92
CA LEU A 32 -24.06 -1.09 -12.33
C LEU A 32 -24.20 -2.41 -11.57
N ASN A 33 -23.09 -3.12 -11.32
CA ASN A 33 -23.10 -4.33 -10.53
C ASN A 33 -23.47 -4.05 -9.06
N THR A 34 -22.99 -2.94 -8.49
CA THR A 34 -23.38 -2.52 -7.14
C THR A 34 -24.88 -2.28 -7.04
N PHE A 35 -25.49 -1.63 -8.02
CA PHE A 35 -26.95 -1.42 -8.06
C PHE A 35 -27.72 -2.73 -8.26
N LYS A 36 -27.23 -3.60 -9.14
CA LYS A 36 -27.84 -4.91 -9.43
C LYS A 36 -27.84 -5.82 -8.19
N TYR A 37 -26.71 -5.94 -7.52
CA TYR A 37 -26.54 -6.85 -6.39
C TYR A 37 -26.80 -6.20 -5.03
N LYS A 38 -27.01 -4.86 -4.99
CA LYS A 38 -27.17 -4.07 -3.76
C LYS A 38 -26.04 -4.30 -2.74
N LYS A 39 -24.84 -4.48 -3.25
CA LYS A 39 -23.63 -4.78 -2.46
C LYS A 39 -22.41 -4.10 -3.08
N PHE A 40 -21.57 -3.50 -2.25
CA PHE A 40 -20.23 -3.04 -2.66
C PHE A 40 -19.30 -4.23 -2.86
N GLY A 41 -18.44 -4.18 -3.87
CA GLY A 41 -17.51 -5.25 -4.20
C GLY A 41 -16.44 -4.79 -5.19
N ASN A 42 -15.42 -5.62 -5.39
CA ASN A 42 -14.31 -5.35 -6.30
C ASN A 42 -14.61 -5.98 -7.68
N TYR A 43 -15.68 -5.54 -8.32
CA TYR A 43 -16.22 -6.13 -9.56
C TYR A 43 -15.27 -6.02 -10.75
N TRP A 44 -14.50 -4.92 -10.81
CA TRP A 44 -13.58 -4.71 -11.91
C TRP A 44 -12.49 -5.78 -11.98
N PHE A 45 -11.95 -6.20 -10.83
CA PHE A 45 -10.94 -7.25 -10.74
C PHE A 45 -11.46 -8.66 -11.09
N GLU A 46 -12.77 -8.87 -11.07
CA GLU A 46 -13.38 -10.13 -11.48
C GLU A 46 -13.33 -10.33 -13.00
N THR A 47 -13.10 -9.27 -13.79
CA THR A 47 -13.11 -9.30 -15.26
C THR A 47 -11.80 -9.75 -15.89
N GLY A 48 -10.69 -9.75 -15.16
CA GLY A 48 -9.37 -10.13 -15.67
C GLY A 48 -8.31 -10.24 -14.58
N THR A 49 -7.30 -11.07 -14.83
CA THR A 49 -6.18 -11.25 -13.90
C THR A 49 -4.96 -10.52 -14.46
N PRO A 50 -4.40 -9.53 -13.76
CA PRO A 50 -3.26 -8.73 -14.25
C PRO A 50 -1.91 -9.47 -14.08
N THR A 51 -1.82 -10.75 -14.48
CA THR A 51 -0.60 -11.56 -14.30
C THR A 51 0.60 -10.93 -14.99
N TYR A 52 0.43 -10.45 -16.21
CA TYR A 52 1.47 -9.75 -16.96
C TYR A 52 1.99 -8.51 -16.20
N LEU A 53 1.07 -7.72 -15.62
CA LEU A 53 1.45 -6.55 -14.83
C LEU A 53 2.30 -6.93 -13.62
N VAL A 54 1.97 -8.03 -12.92
CA VAL A 54 2.75 -8.48 -11.77
C VAL A 54 4.16 -8.94 -12.18
N GLU A 55 4.27 -9.66 -13.28
CA GLU A 55 5.57 -10.06 -13.83
C GLU A 55 6.40 -8.83 -14.20
N LEU A 56 5.78 -7.83 -14.83
CA LEU A 56 6.43 -6.57 -15.17
C LEU A 56 6.93 -5.83 -13.92
N LEU A 57 6.10 -5.69 -12.89
CA LEU A 57 6.47 -5.05 -11.63
C LEU A 57 7.63 -5.79 -10.93
N LYS A 58 7.62 -7.12 -10.94
CA LYS A 58 8.68 -7.94 -10.33
C LYS A 58 9.98 -7.86 -11.11
N ASN A 59 9.94 -7.99 -12.43
CA ASN A 59 11.12 -7.97 -13.29
C ASN A 59 11.84 -6.60 -13.25
N ASN A 60 11.08 -5.54 -13.07
CA ASN A 60 11.61 -4.17 -12.95
C ASN A 60 11.88 -3.75 -11.50
N HIS A 61 11.72 -4.66 -10.52
CA HIS A 61 11.89 -4.36 -9.09
C HIS A 61 11.19 -3.07 -8.67
N TYR A 62 10.00 -2.88 -9.23
CA TYR A 62 9.24 -1.65 -9.11
C TYR A 62 8.89 -1.34 -7.65
N ASP A 63 9.04 -0.10 -7.27
CA ASP A 63 8.63 0.42 -5.98
C ASP A 63 7.11 0.59 -5.94
N LEU A 64 6.42 -0.33 -5.26
CA LEU A 64 4.96 -0.31 -5.21
C LEU A 64 4.38 0.93 -4.54
N GLU A 65 5.13 1.59 -3.66
CA GLU A 65 4.70 2.84 -3.02
C GLU A 65 4.51 3.95 -4.06
N ARG A 66 5.36 4.00 -5.09
CA ARG A 66 5.24 4.96 -6.18
C ARG A 66 3.89 4.92 -6.89
N MET A 67 3.20 3.76 -6.91
CA MET A 67 1.84 3.68 -7.48
C MET A 67 0.84 4.65 -6.83
N ALA A 68 1.09 5.10 -5.60
CA ALA A 68 0.21 6.04 -4.92
C ALA A 68 0.45 7.51 -5.35
N HIS A 69 1.62 7.84 -5.90
CA HIS A 69 2.04 9.21 -6.21
C HIS A 69 3.12 9.26 -7.30
N GLU A 70 2.98 8.46 -8.36
CA GLU A 70 3.94 8.43 -9.48
C GLU A 70 3.93 9.75 -10.24
N GLU A 71 5.11 10.26 -10.57
CA GLU A 71 5.31 11.44 -11.42
C GLU A 71 5.89 11.04 -12.77
N THR A 72 5.34 11.58 -13.84
CA THR A 72 5.72 11.22 -15.21
C THR A 72 5.33 12.31 -16.20
N ASP A 73 5.84 12.23 -17.42
CA ASP A 73 5.49 13.12 -18.50
C ASP A 73 4.56 12.47 -19.56
N ALA A 74 4.12 13.26 -20.54
CA ALA A 74 3.23 12.80 -21.61
C ALA A 74 3.88 11.75 -22.52
N ASP A 75 5.19 11.84 -22.75
CA ASP A 75 5.90 10.95 -23.65
C ASP A 75 5.97 9.54 -23.04
N VAL A 76 6.22 9.45 -21.75
CA VAL A 76 6.18 8.19 -20.99
C VAL A 76 4.77 7.61 -20.97
N LEU A 77 3.73 8.41 -20.67
CA LEU A 77 2.33 7.92 -20.64
C LEU A 77 1.84 7.36 -21.94
N ASN A 78 2.29 7.93 -23.08
CA ASN A 78 1.90 7.51 -24.42
C ASN A 78 2.85 6.47 -25.02
N SER A 79 3.91 6.08 -24.32
CA SER A 79 4.87 5.13 -24.83
C SER A 79 4.27 3.72 -24.93
N ILE A 80 4.72 2.96 -25.95
CA ILE A 80 4.31 1.57 -26.19
C ILE A 80 5.43 0.62 -25.72
N TYR A 81 6.35 1.09 -24.88
CA TYR A 81 7.47 0.31 -24.37
C TYR A 81 6.98 -0.75 -23.37
N GLY A 82 6.97 -2.03 -23.82
CA GLY A 82 6.28 -3.10 -23.10
C GLY A 82 7.04 -3.70 -21.92
N ASP A 83 8.37 -3.74 -21.92
CA ASP A 83 9.11 -4.59 -20.97
C ASP A 83 10.06 -3.84 -20.05
N GLU A 84 10.37 -2.58 -20.32
CA GLU A 84 11.36 -1.81 -19.56
C GLU A 84 10.75 -0.82 -18.56
N GLU A 85 9.53 -0.29 -18.84
CA GLU A 85 8.90 0.73 -18.01
C GLU A 85 7.46 0.32 -17.63
N PRO A 86 7.17 0.07 -16.34
CA PRO A 86 5.84 -0.36 -15.89
C PRO A 86 4.74 0.70 -16.00
N ILE A 87 5.08 1.99 -15.91
CA ILE A 87 4.13 3.09 -15.77
C ILE A 87 3.12 3.18 -16.91
N PRO A 88 3.52 3.13 -18.21
CA PRO A 88 2.56 3.16 -19.32
C PRO A 88 1.54 2.03 -19.22
N VAL A 89 1.98 0.83 -18.90
CA VAL A 89 1.11 -0.35 -18.78
C VAL A 89 0.14 -0.20 -17.62
N ILE A 90 0.62 0.26 -16.45
CA ILE A 90 -0.21 0.46 -15.26
C ILE A 90 -1.27 1.52 -15.51
N PHE A 91 -0.90 2.63 -16.16
CA PHE A 91 -1.81 3.73 -16.50
C PHE A 91 -2.82 3.33 -17.58
N GLN A 92 -2.35 2.80 -18.73
CA GLN A 92 -3.21 2.41 -19.84
C GLN A 92 -4.16 1.26 -19.51
N SER A 93 -3.78 0.40 -18.55
CA SER A 93 -4.64 -0.65 -18.02
C SER A 93 -5.64 -0.16 -16.98
N GLY A 94 -5.62 1.14 -16.61
CA GLY A 94 -6.58 1.75 -15.68
C GLY A 94 -6.31 1.48 -14.19
N TYR A 95 -5.12 1.00 -13.83
CA TYR A 95 -4.73 0.87 -12.41
C TYR A 95 -4.32 2.21 -11.80
N LEU A 96 -3.78 3.13 -12.63
CA LEU A 96 -3.52 4.51 -12.25
C LEU A 96 -4.32 5.47 -13.11
N THR A 97 -4.49 6.68 -12.62
CA THR A 97 -5.17 7.78 -13.29
C THR A 97 -4.46 9.09 -13.00
N ILE A 98 -4.71 10.12 -13.80
CA ILE A 98 -4.16 11.46 -13.57
C ILE A 98 -4.82 12.05 -12.33
N LYS A 99 -4.02 12.47 -11.34
CA LYS A 99 -4.47 13.17 -10.13
C LYS A 99 -4.22 14.66 -10.21
N GLU A 100 -3.07 15.04 -10.74
CA GLU A 100 -2.66 16.44 -10.88
C GLU A 100 -1.84 16.60 -12.17
N TYR A 101 -1.79 17.83 -12.65
CA TYR A 101 -0.95 18.23 -13.76
C TYR A 101 -0.23 19.52 -13.43
N ASP A 102 1.10 19.46 -13.42
CA ASP A 102 1.96 20.63 -13.29
C ASP A 102 2.20 21.24 -14.66
N LYS A 103 1.59 22.42 -14.88
CA LYS A 103 1.70 23.15 -16.16
C LYS A 103 3.07 23.78 -16.39
N GLU A 104 3.79 24.05 -15.32
CA GLU A 104 5.12 24.69 -15.43
C GLU A 104 6.16 23.70 -15.96
N PHE A 105 6.11 22.45 -15.46
CA PHE A 105 7.07 21.42 -15.83
C PHE A 105 6.50 20.39 -16.84
N GLY A 106 5.21 20.42 -17.13
CA GLY A 106 4.56 19.46 -18.03
C GLY A 106 4.46 18.06 -17.44
N LEU A 107 4.43 17.94 -16.10
CA LEU A 107 4.43 16.67 -15.39
C LEU A 107 3.04 16.29 -14.90
N TYR A 108 2.72 15.02 -15.02
CA TYR A 108 1.52 14.40 -14.46
C TYR A 108 1.86 13.70 -13.16
N ARG A 109 1.04 13.92 -12.13
CA ARG A 109 1.04 13.09 -10.94
C ARG A 109 -0.07 12.06 -11.05
N LEU A 110 0.30 10.79 -10.99
CA LEU A 110 -0.60 9.65 -11.06
C LEU A 110 -0.93 9.13 -9.66
N GLY A 111 -2.02 8.36 -9.58
CA GLY A 111 -2.41 7.64 -8.37
C GLY A 111 -3.59 6.72 -8.65
N PHE A 112 -3.98 5.93 -7.66
CA PHE A 112 -5.14 5.04 -7.81
C PHE A 112 -6.42 5.83 -8.10
N PRO A 113 -7.25 5.42 -9.06
CA PRO A 113 -8.49 6.14 -9.37
C PRO A 113 -9.43 6.16 -8.17
N ASN A 114 -9.60 5.02 -7.52
CA ASN A 114 -10.55 4.83 -6.43
C ASN A 114 -10.17 3.64 -5.54
N ARG A 115 -10.95 3.45 -4.47
CA ARG A 115 -10.73 2.40 -3.48
C ARG A 115 -10.84 0.99 -4.05
N GLU A 116 -11.75 0.73 -4.99
CA GLU A 116 -11.89 -0.58 -5.63
C GLU A 116 -10.59 -1.02 -6.28
N VAL A 117 -9.99 -0.13 -7.07
CA VAL A 117 -8.75 -0.42 -7.79
C VAL A 117 -7.58 -0.56 -6.83
N GLU A 118 -7.42 0.38 -5.88
CA GLU A 118 -6.36 0.31 -4.87
C GLU A 118 -6.44 -0.99 -4.06
N GLU A 119 -7.60 -1.29 -3.48
CA GLU A 119 -7.79 -2.50 -2.67
C GLU A 119 -7.61 -3.77 -3.50
N GLY A 120 -8.12 -3.76 -4.73
CA GLY A 120 -8.04 -4.90 -5.62
C GLY A 120 -6.62 -5.25 -6.04
N ILE A 121 -5.82 -4.26 -6.49
CA ILE A 121 -4.43 -4.49 -6.89
C ILE A 121 -3.57 -4.91 -5.70
N ILE A 122 -3.71 -4.26 -4.55
CA ILE A 122 -2.94 -4.61 -3.35
C ILE A 122 -3.23 -6.04 -2.90
N LYS A 123 -4.50 -6.45 -2.84
CA LYS A 123 -4.88 -7.85 -2.55
C LYS A 123 -4.35 -8.84 -3.58
N PHE A 124 -4.33 -8.43 -4.84
CA PHE A 124 -3.82 -9.26 -5.92
C PHE A 124 -2.31 -9.50 -5.82
N LEU A 125 -1.55 -8.50 -5.35
CA LEU A 125 -0.09 -8.58 -5.21
C LEU A 125 0.37 -9.52 -4.08
N ILE A 126 -0.43 -9.76 -3.04
CA ILE A 126 -0.02 -10.54 -1.87
C ILE A 126 0.67 -11.87 -2.21
N PRO A 127 0.09 -12.77 -3.03
CA PRO A 127 0.68 -14.09 -3.29
C PRO A 127 2.01 -14.03 -4.07
N PHE A 128 2.34 -12.89 -4.65
CA PHE A 128 3.56 -12.71 -5.42
C PHE A 128 4.71 -12.11 -4.61
N TYR A 129 4.39 -11.47 -3.49
CA TYR A 129 5.36 -10.82 -2.60
C TYR A 129 5.45 -11.50 -1.22
N THR A 130 4.48 -12.36 -0.88
CA THR A 130 4.44 -13.09 0.39
C THR A 130 4.13 -14.56 0.14
N ARG A 131 4.32 -15.41 1.16
CA ARG A 131 3.96 -16.84 1.10
C ARG A 131 2.46 -17.13 1.09
N PHE A 132 1.64 -16.14 1.38
CA PHE A 132 0.20 -16.37 1.56
C PHE A 132 -0.52 -16.44 0.23
N SER A 133 -1.33 -17.49 0.05
CA SER A 133 -2.24 -17.60 -1.08
C SER A 133 -3.35 -16.54 -1.03
N LYS A 134 -4.06 -16.34 -2.16
CA LYS A 134 -5.25 -15.46 -2.23
C LYS A 134 -6.34 -15.85 -1.23
N ILE A 135 -6.40 -17.12 -0.83
CA ILE A 135 -7.40 -17.63 0.12
C ILE A 135 -6.98 -17.35 1.55
N GLU A 136 -5.70 -17.48 1.88
CA GLU A 136 -5.16 -17.30 3.24
C GLU A 136 -4.98 -15.84 3.62
N ALA A 137 -4.53 -15.02 2.69
CA ALA A 137 -4.20 -13.63 2.92
C ALA A 137 -5.30 -12.80 3.63
N PRO A 138 -6.58 -12.87 3.25
CA PRO A 138 -7.64 -12.14 3.94
C PRO A 138 -7.77 -12.49 5.43
N PHE A 139 -7.56 -13.76 5.79
CA PHE A 139 -7.61 -14.21 7.19
C PHE A 139 -6.41 -13.71 7.99
N GLU A 140 -5.22 -13.69 7.39
CA GLU A 140 -4.02 -13.18 8.04
C GLU A 140 -4.13 -11.66 8.25
N ILE A 141 -4.61 -10.91 7.27
CA ILE A 141 -4.88 -9.47 7.42
C ILE A 141 -5.94 -9.21 8.50
N GLN A 142 -7.01 -10.02 8.55
CA GLN A 142 -8.04 -9.88 9.59
C GLN A 142 -7.46 -10.07 11.00
N LYS A 143 -6.61 -11.09 11.19
CA LYS A 143 -5.94 -11.34 12.48
C LYS A 143 -5.03 -10.17 12.84
N PHE A 144 -4.25 -9.67 11.87
CA PHE A 144 -3.36 -8.53 12.00
C PHE A 144 -4.11 -7.28 12.49
N VAL A 145 -5.24 -6.95 11.84
CA VAL A 145 -6.11 -5.83 12.23
C VAL A 145 -6.66 -6.00 13.64
N ARG A 146 -7.05 -7.24 14.03
CA ARG A 146 -7.54 -7.52 15.38
C ARG A 146 -6.45 -7.31 16.44
N GLU A 147 -5.25 -7.77 16.19
CA GLU A 147 -4.10 -7.63 17.10
C GLU A 147 -3.76 -6.15 17.32
N ILE A 148 -3.72 -5.36 16.25
CA ILE A 148 -3.53 -3.90 16.35
C ILE A 148 -4.66 -3.25 17.15
N ARG A 149 -5.92 -3.57 16.84
CA ARG A 149 -7.08 -2.99 17.55
C ARG A 149 -7.19 -3.39 19.00
N SER A 150 -6.57 -4.51 19.38
CA SER A 150 -6.59 -5.03 20.76
C SER A 150 -5.37 -4.60 21.59
N GLY A 151 -4.47 -3.78 21.05
CA GLY A 151 -3.29 -3.32 21.79
C GLY A 151 -2.26 -4.43 22.04
N GLN A 152 -2.09 -5.37 21.10
CA GLN A 152 -1.19 -6.53 21.22
C GLN A 152 0.01 -6.40 20.25
N PRO A 153 0.98 -5.50 20.51
CA PRO A 153 2.11 -5.24 19.61
C PRO A 153 2.97 -6.49 19.40
N GLU A 154 3.18 -7.32 20.41
CA GLU A 154 3.98 -8.55 20.31
C GLU A 154 3.36 -9.57 19.34
N ALA A 155 2.03 -9.77 19.41
CA ALA A 155 1.33 -10.68 18.51
C ALA A 155 1.37 -10.17 17.06
N PHE A 156 1.15 -8.87 16.88
CA PHE A 156 1.27 -8.16 15.64
C PHE A 156 2.66 -8.30 15.00
N LEU A 157 3.73 -8.04 15.74
CA LEU A 157 5.11 -8.15 15.24
C LEU A 157 5.47 -9.60 14.86
N LYS A 158 5.05 -10.57 15.68
CA LYS A 158 5.22 -11.99 15.36
C LYS A 158 4.49 -12.38 14.06
N ARG A 159 3.30 -11.81 13.83
CA ARG A 159 2.57 -12.03 12.58
C ARG A 159 3.27 -11.35 11.42
N LEU A 160 3.76 -10.13 11.60
CA LEU A 160 4.52 -9.43 10.56
C LEU A 160 5.74 -10.26 10.13
N GLN A 161 6.47 -10.88 11.06
CA GLN A 161 7.55 -11.80 10.75
C GLN A 161 7.13 -12.95 9.81
N THR A 162 5.87 -13.41 9.90
CA THR A 162 5.39 -14.50 9.01
C THR A 162 5.23 -14.06 7.55
N PHE A 163 5.05 -12.77 7.29
CA PHE A 163 5.00 -12.27 5.91
C PHE A 163 6.36 -12.29 5.22
N PHE A 164 7.44 -12.28 5.99
CA PHE A 164 8.82 -12.33 5.49
C PHE A 164 9.47 -13.72 5.57
N ALA A 165 8.76 -14.73 6.11
CA ALA A 165 9.35 -16.03 6.45
C ALA A 165 9.95 -16.81 5.26
N ASP A 166 9.43 -16.58 4.05
CA ASP A 166 9.85 -17.29 2.84
C ASP A 166 10.43 -16.32 1.78
N THR A 167 11.13 -15.27 2.22
CA THR A 167 11.83 -14.36 1.30
C THR A 167 12.86 -15.13 0.46
N PRO A 168 12.73 -15.12 -0.89
CA PRO A 168 13.59 -15.92 -1.77
C PRO A 168 15.06 -15.55 -1.65
N TYR A 169 15.94 -16.56 -1.75
CA TYR A 169 17.40 -16.37 -1.67
C TYR A 169 17.97 -15.61 -2.86
N GLU A 170 17.31 -15.70 -4.00
CA GLU A 170 17.72 -15.03 -5.24
C GLU A 170 17.62 -13.49 -5.17
N LEU A 171 16.86 -12.95 -4.20
CA LEU A 171 16.68 -11.51 -4.02
C LEU A 171 17.79 -10.82 -3.20
N ALA A 172 18.99 -11.43 -3.07
CA ALA A 172 20.03 -10.92 -2.17
C ALA A 172 20.46 -9.46 -2.42
N SER A 173 20.44 -9.01 -3.67
CA SER A 173 20.77 -7.61 -4.06
C SER A 173 19.60 -6.64 -3.92
N GLU A 174 18.39 -7.12 -3.61
CA GLU A 174 17.13 -6.36 -3.69
C GLU A 174 16.23 -6.58 -2.48
N LEU A 175 16.81 -7.11 -1.40
CA LEU A 175 16.09 -7.40 -0.16
C LEU A 175 15.39 -6.15 0.39
N GLU A 176 16.04 -4.99 0.32
CA GLU A 176 15.48 -3.73 0.78
C GLU A 176 14.17 -3.40 0.05
N ARG A 177 14.19 -3.43 -1.28
CA ARG A 177 13.01 -3.17 -2.11
C ARG A 177 11.91 -4.18 -1.84
N HIS A 178 12.27 -5.45 -1.70
CA HIS A 178 11.31 -6.49 -1.36
C HIS A 178 10.64 -6.22 -0.01
N TYR A 179 11.41 -5.87 1.04
CA TYR A 179 10.86 -5.54 2.36
C TYR A 179 9.94 -4.33 2.31
N GLN A 180 10.34 -3.27 1.61
CA GLN A 180 9.52 -2.07 1.40
C GLN A 180 8.19 -2.44 0.74
N ASN A 181 8.22 -3.23 -0.33
CA ASN A 181 7.02 -3.65 -1.05
C ASN A 181 6.10 -4.53 -0.19
N VAL A 182 6.64 -5.46 0.59
CA VAL A 182 5.83 -6.28 1.51
C VAL A 182 5.18 -5.42 2.60
N LEU A 183 5.93 -4.49 3.20
CA LEU A 183 5.39 -3.55 4.18
C LEU A 183 4.29 -2.68 3.57
N PHE A 184 4.53 -2.12 2.39
CA PHE A 184 3.53 -1.33 1.67
C PHE A 184 2.23 -2.12 1.48
N ILE A 185 2.30 -3.36 0.96
CA ILE A 185 1.14 -4.23 0.76
C ILE A 185 0.39 -4.46 2.09
N VAL A 186 1.12 -4.89 3.14
CA VAL A 186 0.50 -5.21 4.44
C VAL A 186 -0.17 -3.98 5.03
N PHE A 187 0.51 -2.84 5.06
CA PHE A 187 -0.02 -1.65 5.72
C PHE A 187 -1.08 -0.91 4.91
N LYS A 188 -1.03 -0.97 3.59
CA LYS A 188 -2.16 -0.53 2.75
C LYS A 188 -3.42 -1.35 3.07
N LEU A 189 -3.31 -2.66 3.19
CA LEU A 189 -4.45 -3.51 3.55
C LEU A 189 -4.95 -3.26 4.97
N VAL A 190 -4.06 -3.06 5.92
CA VAL A 190 -4.42 -2.65 7.29
C VAL A 190 -5.09 -1.27 7.28
N GLY A 191 -4.63 -0.36 6.42
CA GLY A 191 -5.17 0.99 6.23
C GLY A 191 -6.64 1.04 5.81
N PHE A 192 -7.16 0.02 5.12
CA PHE A 192 -8.59 -0.07 4.80
C PHE A 192 -9.47 -0.31 6.04
N TYR A 193 -8.90 -0.74 7.15
CA TYR A 193 -9.59 -1.04 8.41
C TYR A 193 -9.18 -0.15 9.57
N THR A 194 -8.09 0.61 9.43
CA THR A 194 -7.50 1.52 10.42
C THR A 194 -7.02 2.78 9.70
N GLN A 195 -6.54 3.77 10.46
CA GLN A 195 -5.80 4.89 9.86
C GLN A 195 -4.32 4.52 9.88
N ALA A 196 -3.74 4.27 8.72
CA ALA A 196 -2.31 3.99 8.58
C ALA A 196 -1.67 5.03 7.66
N GLU A 197 -0.63 5.68 8.15
CA GLU A 197 0.21 6.64 7.42
C GLU A 197 1.59 6.00 7.27
N TYR A 198 2.00 5.74 6.04
CA TYR A 198 3.24 5.07 5.69
C TYR A 198 4.10 6.01 4.85
N HIS A 199 5.36 6.16 5.22
CA HIS A 199 6.30 7.03 4.53
C HIS A 199 7.62 6.29 4.33
N THR A 200 8.19 6.39 3.14
CA THR A 200 9.55 5.93 2.87
C THR A 200 10.45 7.11 2.48
N SER A 201 11.71 6.99 2.82
CA SER A 201 12.82 7.79 2.32
C SER A 201 14.08 6.92 2.34
N GLU A 202 15.19 7.36 1.75
CA GLU A 202 16.44 6.58 1.67
C GLU A 202 16.79 5.87 2.99
N GLY A 203 16.70 4.52 2.99
CA GLY A 203 17.02 3.66 4.14
C GLY A 203 16.08 3.79 5.34
N ARG A 204 14.92 4.44 5.18
CA ARG A 204 14.00 4.76 6.28
C ARG A 204 12.57 4.44 5.91
N ILE A 205 11.86 3.83 6.83
CA ILE A 205 10.44 3.56 6.71
C ILE A 205 9.78 3.97 8.04
N ASP A 206 8.84 4.91 7.96
CA ASP A 206 8.06 5.37 9.11
C ASP A 206 6.61 4.94 8.92
N LEU A 207 6.00 4.48 9.99
CA LEU A 207 4.60 4.08 9.98
C LEU A 207 3.88 4.55 11.23
N VAL A 208 2.76 5.21 11.04
CA VAL A 208 1.84 5.53 12.12
C VAL A 208 0.52 4.81 11.88
N VAL A 209 0.10 3.97 12.82
CA VAL A 209 -1.21 3.32 12.79
C VAL A 209 -2.06 3.81 13.95
N LYS A 210 -3.27 4.29 13.64
CA LYS A 210 -4.22 4.82 14.62
C LYS A 210 -5.47 3.95 14.63
N THR A 211 -5.86 3.50 15.82
CA THR A 211 -7.12 2.78 16.07
C THR A 211 -8.01 3.61 17.01
N THR A 212 -9.12 3.05 17.46
CA THR A 212 -10.00 3.70 18.44
C THR A 212 -9.28 3.96 19.77
N ASP A 213 -8.47 3.00 20.23
CA ASP A 213 -7.92 3.00 21.60
C ASP A 213 -6.38 3.07 21.64
N TYR A 214 -5.72 2.90 20.47
CA TYR A 214 -4.27 2.77 20.37
C TYR A 214 -3.70 3.58 19.23
N ILE A 215 -2.46 4.06 19.44
CA ILE A 215 -1.60 4.65 18.40
C ILE A 215 -0.27 3.91 18.41
N TYR A 216 0.19 3.53 17.23
CA TYR A 216 1.48 2.88 17.02
C TYR A 216 2.34 3.80 16.16
N VAL A 217 3.51 4.18 16.67
CA VAL A 217 4.57 4.87 15.92
C VAL A 217 5.69 3.86 15.75
N MET A 218 5.95 3.48 14.52
CA MET A 218 6.91 2.43 14.15
C MET A 218 7.99 3.00 13.25
N GLU A 219 9.22 2.67 13.54
CA GLU A 219 10.40 2.97 12.73
C GLU A 219 11.05 1.66 12.32
N PHE A 220 11.37 1.55 11.04
CA PHE A 220 12.05 0.38 10.48
C PHE A 220 13.46 0.75 10.04
N LYS A 221 14.43 -0.07 10.40
CA LYS A 221 15.82 0.02 9.95
C LYS A 221 16.15 -1.15 9.04
N LEU A 222 16.99 -0.87 8.08
CA LEU A 222 17.66 -1.87 7.25
C LEU A 222 19.12 -1.90 7.67
N GLU A 223 19.62 -3.09 8.05
CA GLU A 223 21.01 -3.25 8.54
C GLU A 223 21.38 -2.34 9.73
N GLY A 224 20.45 -2.15 10.66
CA GLY A 224 20.67 -1.43 11.92
C GLY A 224 20.31 -2.29 13.11
N THR A 225 19.78 -1.66 14.16
CA THR A 225 19.19 -2.32 15.33
C THR A 225 17.82 -1.76 15.66
N ALA A 226 17.02 -2.55 16.39
CA ALA A 226 15.74 -2.09 16.90
C ALA A 226 15.90 -0.93 17.91
N GLU A 227 17.00 -0.93 18.67
CA GLU A 227 17.36 0.14 19.59
C GLU A 227 17.65 1.46 18.86
N GLU A 228 18.37 1.40 17.74
CA GLU A 228 18.61 2.57 16.88
C GLU A 228 17.31 3.13 16.29
N ALA A 229 16.38 2.25 15.90
CA ALA A 229 15.06 2.65 15.42
C ALA A 229 14.25 3.37 16.54
N ILE A 230 14.24 2.82 17.74
CA ILE A 230 13.60 3.48 18.90
C ILE A 230 14.28 4.81 19.23
N ALA A 231 15.62 4.86 19.24
CA ALA A 231 16.36 6.10 19.49
C ALA A 231 15.99 7.19 18.48
N GLN A 232 15.78 6.83 17.21
CA GLN A 232 15.37 7.76 16.16
C GLN A 232 13.95 8.29 16.38
N ILE A 233 12.98 7.45 16.81
CA ILE A 233 11.63 7.92 17.18
C ILE A 233 11.70 9.00 18.25
N GLU A 234 12.58 8.82 19.25
CA GLU A 234 12.75 9.78 20.35
C GLU A 234 13.48 11.06 19.88
N GLU A 235 14.61 10.91 19.19
CA GLU A 235 15.43 12.03 18.70
C GLU A 235 14.68 12.94 17.75
N LYS A 236 13.93 12.35 16.82
CA LYS A 236 13.14 13.07 15.81
C LYS A 236 11.76 13.49 16.31
N HIS A 237 11.40 13.12 17.54
CA HIS A 237 10.13 13.46 18.17
C HIS A 237 8.88 13.02 17.40
N TYR A 238 8.93 11.88 16.67
CA TYR A 238 7.81 11.40 15.84
C TYR A 238 6.54 11.11 16.65
N ALA A 239 6.69 10.75 17.92
CA ALA A 239 5.57 10.49 18.80
C ALA A 239 4.95 11.75 19.42
N ARG A 240 5.64 12.90 19.36
CA ARG A 240 5.21 14.16 19.99
C ARG A 240 3.78 14.61 19.62
N PRO A 241 3.30 14.50 18.37
CA PRO A 241 1.93 14.85 18.02
C PRO A 241 0.86 14.05 18.75
N PHE A 242 1.25 12.91 19.34
CA PHE A 242 0.34 11.94 19.97
C PHE A 242 0.49 11.86 21.49
N GLU A 243 1.42 12.58 22.10
CA GLU A 243 1.69 12.53 23.54
C GLU A 243 0.52 13.04 24.40
N THR A 244 -0.31 13.94 23.85
CA THR A 244 -1.51 14.47 24.51
C THR A 244 -2.79 13.72 24.13
N ASP A 245 -2.70 12.71 23.27
CA ASP A 245 -3.85 11.91 22.85
C ASP A 245 -4.27 10.96 23.99
N SER A 246 -5.57 10.76 24.17
CA SER A 246 -6.12 9.88 25.19
C SER A 246 -5.90 8.40 24.95
N ARG A 247 -5.53 8.04 23.72
CA ARG A 247 -5.24 6.67 23.31
C ARG A 247 -3.88 6.21 23.83
N LYS A 248 -3.75 4.91 24.05
CA LYS A 248 -2.45 4.36 24.46
C LYS A 248 -1.47 4.39 23.29
N LEU A 249 -0.33 5.04 23.51
CA LEU A 249 0.75 5.18 22.51
C LEU A 249 1.76 4.03 22.66
N PHE A 250 2.10 3.39 21.56
CA PHE A 250 3.20 2.44 21.42
C PHE A 250 4.26 3.02 20.47
N LYS A 251 5.53 2.96 20.89
CA LYS A 251 6.70 3.26 20.07
C LYS A 251 7.42 1.96 19.79
N ILE A 252 7.67 1.64 18.54
CA ILE A 252 8.19 0.33 18.13
C ILE A 252 9.33 0.53 17.14
N GLY A 253 10.53 0.10 17.53
CA GLY A 253 11.68 -0.01 16.63
C GLY A 253 11.77 -1.41 16.05
N ILE A 254 12.01 -1.51 14.76
CA ILE A 254 12.09 -2.78 14.04
C ILE A 254 13.35 -2.74 13.15
N ASN A 255 14.13 -3.81 13.16
CA ASN A 255 15.26 -3.98 12.26
C ASN A 255 14.99 -5.11 11.26
N PHE A 256 15.30 -4.87 9.99
CA PHE A 256 15.43 -5.93 8.98
C PHE A 256 16.86 -6.42 8.92
N SER A 257 17.06 -7.69 9.19
CA SER A 257 18.36 -8.33 9.14
C SER A 257 18.55 -9.05 7.81
N ASN A 258 19.59 -8.70 7.07
CA ASN A 258 19.98 -9.40 5.85
C ASN A 258 20.47 -10.83 6.15
N LYS A 259 20.94 -11.08 7.38
CA LYS A 259 21.39 -12.39 7.81
C LYS A 259 20.24 -13.38 8.00
N THR A 260 19.20 -12.95 8.73
CA THR A 260 18.01 -13.79 8.99
C THR A 260 16.94 -13.63 7.90
N ARG A 261 17.07 -12.62 7.05
CA ARG A 261 16.10 -12.22 6.00
C ARG A 261 14.70 -11.99 6.56
N ASN A 262 14.66 -11.47 7.76
CA ASN A 262 13.43 -11.22 8.49
C ASN A 262 13.60 -10.05 9.44
N ILE A 263 12.51 -9.64 10.08
CA ILE A 263 12.55 -8.63 11.13
C ILE A 263 13.10 -9.20 12.43
N GLU A 264 13.97 -8.43 13.07
CA GLU A 264 14.48 -8.62 14.42
C GLU A 264 13.91 -7.53 15.34
N ARG A 265 13.74 -7.86 16.63
CA ARG A 265 13.15 -6.97 17.65
C ARG A 265 14.19 -6.56 18.65
#